data_fae96c441f881f5f6385af0b8ead7f77
#
_entry.id   fae96c441f881f5f6385af0b8ead7f77
#
_cell.length_a   1.000
_cell.length_b   1.000
_cell.length_c   1.000
_cell.angle_alpha   90.00
_cell.angle_beta   90.00
_cell.angle_gamma   90.00
#
_symmetry.space_group_name_H-M   'P 1'
#
loop_
_entity.id
_entity.type
_entity.pdbx_description
1 polymer ?
#
loop_
_entity_poly.entity_id
_entity_poly.type
_entity_poly.pdbx_seq_one_letter_code
_entity_poly.pdbx_strand_id
1 'polypeptide(L)'
;VPVLGAPDGVTELTDANTAIVLSTSTYTYDGTEKKPTVTVVCNGVRLTQNTDFLLTYADHVNAGTASLTIVGLTNYTGSLTKNFTIKTKNLNDSSITASPTVQTNVVYTGKPVTPVVTLKDKSTVLYSDVDYTITFDKDAAQRVEAGVSARMTLTGKNNYTGTRIFDFTIDKKNVADTDVSIS
;
A
#
# COMPACT_ATOMS: atom_id res chain seq x y z
N VAL A 1 18.02 -12.50 -40.97
CA VAL A 1 16.64 -12.37 -41.44
C VAL A 1 16.36 -10.88 -41.53
N PRO A 2 15.93 -10.30 -42.67
CA PRO A 2 15.59 -8.90 -42.75
C PRO A 2 14.40 -8.62 -41.81
N VAL A 3 14.54 -7.64 -40.93
CA VAL A 3 13.41 -7.09 -40.18
C VAL A 3 12.52 -6.41 -41.22
N LEU A 4 11.28 -6.89 -41.38
CA LEU A 4 10.31 -6.20 -42.22
C LEU A 4 10.11 -4.81 -41.58
N GLY A 5 10.51 -3.76 -42.27
CA GLY A 5 10.20 -2.38 -41.90
C GLY A 5 8.67 -2.17 -41.86
N ALA A 6 8.22 -1.16 -41.13
CA ALA A 6 6.82 -0.74 -41.13
C ALA A 6 6.35 -0.51 -42.58
N PRO A 7 5.04 -0.77 -42.91
CA PRO A 7 4.47 -0.46 -44.22
C PRO A 7 4.77 0.99 -44.61
N ASP A 8 4.95 1.24 -45.92
CA ASP A 8 5.22 2.60 -46.42
C ASP A 8 4.20 3.60 -45.88
N GLY A 9 4.68 4.66 -45.23
CA GLY A 9 3.85 5.72 -44.62
C GLY A 9 3.48 5.52 -43.15
N VAL A 10 3.86 4.39 -42.52
CA VAL A 10 3.62 4.14 -41.08
C VAL A 10 4.92 4.25 -40.29
N THR A 11 4.91 5.02 -39.21
CA THR A 11 6.06 5.20 -38.32
C THR A 11 6.02 4.21 -37.16
N GLU A 12 7.05 3.42 -36.98
CA GLU A 12 7.21 2.58 -35.78
C GLU A 12 7.64 3.40 -34.57
N LEU A 13 6.92 3.24 -33.44
CA LEU A 13 7.28 3.82 -32.15
C LEU A 13 8.41 3.01 -31.51
N THR A 14 9.53 3.68 -31.28
CA THR A 14 10.74 3.08 -30.66
C THR A 14 11.30 4.03 -29.58
N ASP A 15 12.09 3.49 -28.65
CA ASP A 15 12.76 4.32 -27.63
C ASP A 15 13.71 5.37 -28.24
N ALA A 16 14.18 5.13 -29.48
CA ALA A 16 15.10 6.05 -30.17
C ALA A 16 14.38 7.29 -30.74
N ASN A 17 13.11 7.17 -31.12
CA ASN A 17 12.36 8.23 -31.79
C ASN A 17 11.17 8.76 -30.99
N THR A 18 10.80 8.10 -29.87
CA THR A 18 9.59 8.43 -29.12
C THR A 18 9.90 8.72 -27.66
N ALA A 19 9.54 9.90 -27.21
CA ALA A 19 9.60 10.31 -25.83
C ALA A 19 8.22 10.18 -25.16
N ILE A 20 8.16 9.51 -24.00
CA ILE A 20 6.96 9.40 -23.15
C ILE A 20 7.23 10.14 -21.85
N VAL A 21 6.52 11.23 -21.60
CA VAL A 21 6.62 12.04 -20.39
C VAL A 21 5.35 11.87 -19.55
N LEU A 22 5.51 11.50 -18.29
CA LEU A 22 4.42 11.32 -17.33
C LEU A 22 4.19 12.62 -16.55
N SER A 23 2.94 12.95 -16.24
CA SER A 23 2.60 14.07 -15.34
C SER A 23 3.20 13.89 -13.94
N THR A 24 3.30 12.65 -13.48
CA THR A 24 4.06 12.25 -12.30
C THR A 24 4.53 10.81 -12.44
N SER A 25 5.71 10.51 -11.89
CA SER A 25 6.31 9.17 -11.91
C SER A 25 6.26 8.45 -10.56
N THR A 26 5.72 9.10 -9.52
CA THR A 26 5.67 8.53 -8.17
C THR A 26 4.37 8.90 -7.47
N TYR A 27 3.69 7.90 -6.91
CA TYR A 27 2.50 8.03 -6.08
C TYR A 27 2.74 7.39 -4.72
N THR A 28 1.86 7.67 -3.75
CA THR A 28 1.71 6.87 -2.53
C THR A 28 0.41 6.06 -2.63
N TYR A 29 0.44 4.83 -2.14
CA TYR A 29 -0.74 3.97 -2.07
C TYR A 29 -1.88 4.64 -1.30
N ASP A 30 -3.09 4.57 -1.84
CA ASP A 30 -4.32 5.05 -1.20
C ASP A 30 -5.56 4.20 -1.55
N GLY A 31 -5.33 3.02 -2.14
CA GLY A 31 -6.38 2.09 -2.56
C GLY A 31 -7.05 2.46 -3.89
N THR A 32 -6.62 3.53 -4.56
CA THR A 32 -7.21 3.97 -5.84
C THR A 32 -6.27 3.75 -7.02
N GLU A 33 -6.85 3.65 -8.22
CA GLU A 33 -6.07 3.57 -9.47
C GLU A 33 -5.19 4.82 -9.66
N LYS A 34 -3.92 4.60 -10.07
CA LYS A 34 -2.97 5.64 -10.45
C LYS A 34 -2.83 5.68 -11.97
N LYS A 35 -3.33 6.72 -12.57
CA LYS A 35 -3.33 6.92 -14.03
C LYS A 35 -2.69 8.26 -14.37
N PRO A 36 -1.34 8.36 -14.38
CA PRO A 36 -0.68 9.58 -14.81
C PRO A 36 -1.08 9.94 -16.24
N THR A 37 -1.34 11.22 -16.50
CA THR A 37 -1.49 11.68 -17.86
C THR A 37 -0.13 11.63 -18.57
N VAL A 38 -0.14 11.38 -19.88
CA VAL A 38 1.05 11.23 -20.69
C VAL A 38 1.13 12.29 -21.77
N THR A 39 2.33 12.72 -22.08
CA THR A 39 2.67 13.42 -23.32
C THR A 39 3.58 12.49 -24.11
N VAL A 40 3.17 12.18 -25.33
CA VAL A 40 3.94 11.35 -26.27
C VAL A 40 4.41 12.21 -27.43
N VAL A 41 5.70 12.17 -27.74
CA VAL A 41 6.31 12.92 -28.85
C VAL A 41 7.12 11.93 -29.67
N CYS A 42 6.82 11.75 -30.96
CA CYS A 42 7.57 10.92 -31.88
C CYS A 42 8.18 11.79 -32.99
N ASN A 43 9.50 11.69 -33.19
CA ASN A 43 10.24 12.52 -34.17
C ASN A 43 9.93 14.03 -34.06
N GLY A 44 9.73 14.55 -32.82
CA GLY A 44 9.37 15.95 -32.58
C GLY A 44 7.89 16.28 -32.76
N VAL A 45 7.06 15.34 -33.21
CA VAL A 45 5.60 15.51 -33.36
C VAL A 45 4.88 15.01 -32.12
N ARG A 46 4.00 15.85 -31.55
CA ARG A 46 3.16 15.46 -30.42
C ARG A 46 1.99 14.61 -30.90
N LEU A 47 1.86 13.40 -30.32
CA LEU A 47 0.83 12.43 -30.63
C LEU A 47 -0.43 12.66 -29.80
N THR A 48 -1.59 12.34 -30.39
CA THR A 48 -2.92 12.46 -29.78
C THR A 48 -3.45 11.08 -29.36
N GLN A 49 -3.78 10.93 -28.08
CA GLN A 49 -4.37 9.68 -27.55
C GLN A 49 -5.72 9.38 -28.26
N ASN A 50 -5.97 8.10 -28.50
CA ASN A 50 -7.13 7.54 -29.22
C ASN A 50 -7.18 7.89 -30.73
N THR A 51 -6.22 8.66 -31.25
CA THR A 51 -6.04 8.94 -32.68
C THR A 51 -4.75 8.30 -33.17
N ASP A 52 -3.61 8.63 -32.52
CA ASP A 52 -2.29 8.19 -32.90
C ASP A 52 -1.78 7.02 -32.05
N PHE A 53 -2.32 6.84 -30.84
CA PHE A 53 -1.99 5.73 -29.95
C PHE A 53 -3.11 5.41 -28.96
N LEU A 54 -3.18 4.14 -28.52
CA LEU A 54 -3.93 3.69 -27.36
C LEU A 54 -3.04 3.71 -26.12
N LEU A 55 -3.67 3.89 -24.95
CA LEU A 55 -3.00 3.91 -23.65
C LEU A 55 -3.65 2.89 -22.71
N THR A 56 -2.86 2.02 -22.13
CA THR A 56 -3.28 1.05 -21.11
C THR A 56 -2.40 1.14 -19.88
N TYR A 57 -2.91 0.69 -18.72
CA TYR A 57 -2.19 0.65 -17.46
C TYR A 57 -2.20 -0.75 -16.87
N ALA A 58 -1.12 -1.13 -16.18
CA ALA A 58 -1.01 -2.37 -15.44
C ALA A 58 -0.41 -2.13 -14.05
N ASP A 59 -0.82 -2.93 -13.05
CA ASP A 59 -0.35 -2.91 -11.66
C ASP A 59 -0.46 -1.53 -10.98
N HIS A 60 -1.42 -0.74 -11.41
CA HIS A 60 -1.53 0.68 -11.09
C HIS A 60 -2.41 1.02 -9.86
N VAL A 61 -2.67 0.04 -8.99
CA VAL A 61 -3.42 0.21 -7.72
C VAL A 61 -2.52 -0.02 -6.51
N ASN A 62 -1.85 -1.18 -6.45
CA ASN A 62 -1.05 -1.59 -5.30
C ASN A 62 0.34 -0.95 -5.29
N ALA A 63 0.95 -0.89 -4.11
CA ALA A 63 2.33 -0.44 -3.97
C ALA A 63 3.29 -1.36 -4.74
N GLY A 64 4.22 -0.75 -5.45
CA GLY A 64 5.16 -1.45 -6.32
C GLY A 64 5.47 -0.67 -7.58
N THR A 65 5.95 -1.38 -8.59
CA THR A 65 6.18 -0.83 -9.93
C THR A 65 4.92 -1.03 -10.76
N ALA A 66 4.32 0.07 -11.17
CA ALA A 66 3.21 0.11 -12.12
C ALA A 66 3.74 0.48 -13.50
N SER A 67 2.97 0.19 -14.53
CA SER A 67 3.33 0.52 -15.90
C SER A 67 2.17 1.10 -16.69
N LEU A 68 2.50 1.86 -17.70
CA LEU A 68 1.62 2.19 -18.79
C LEU A 68 2.25 1.72 -20.11
N THR A 69 1.41 1.35 -21.05
CA THR A 69 1.82 0.95 -22.39
C THR A 69 1.06 1.77 -23.41
N ILE A 70 1.79 2.37 -24.35
CA ILE A 70 1.22 2.99 -25.54
C ILE A 70 1.32 1.99 -26.70
N VAL A 71 0.30 1.93 -27.52
CA VAL A 71 0.26 1.12 -28.75
C VAL A 71 -0.11 2.03 -29.91
N GLY A 72 0.73 2.08 -30.92
CA GLY A 72 0.53 2.94 -32.10
C GLY A 72 -0.76 2.62 -32.85
N LEU A 73 -1.40 3.65 -33.38
CA LEU A 73 -2.61 3.60 -34.20
C LEU A 73 -2.44 4.40 -35.48
N THR A 74 -3.25 4.12 -36.50
CA THR A 74 -3.37 4.87 -37.76
C THR A 74 -2.02 4.95 -38.50
N ASN A 75 -1.29 6.05 -38.33
CA ASN A 75 0.01 6.29 -38.97
C ASN A 75 1.19 5.82 -38.12
N TYR A 76 0.92 5.21 -36.96
CA TYR A 76 1.93 4.72 -36.02
C TYR A 76 1.72 3.24 -35.74
N THR A 77 2.81 2.51 -35.50
CA THR A 77 2.80 1.09 -35.13
C THR A 77 3.78 0.83 -33.97
N GLY A 78 3.79 -0.39 -33.46
CA GLY A 78 4.64 -0.76 -32.32
C GLY A 78 4.04 -0.39 -30.97
N SER A 79 4.75 -0.74 -29.92
CA SER A 79 4.34 -0.46 -28.54
C SER A 79 5.53 -0.11 -27.66
N LEU A 80 5.34 0.81 -26.73
CA LEU A 80 6.32 1.22 -25.74
C LEU A 80 5.71 1.21 -24.34
N THR A 81 6.47 0.74 -23.37
CA THR A 81 6.06 0.69 -21.96
C THR A 81 6.90 1.65 -21.13
N LYS A 82 6.24 2.41 -20.25
CA LYS A 82 6.87 3.29 -19.27
C LYS A 82 6.45 2.91 -17.86
N ASN A 83 7.41 2.74 -16.96
CA ASN A 83 7.15 2.42 -15.56
C ASN A 83 7.00 3.69 -14.71
N PHE A 84 6.22 3.55 -13.63
CA PHE A 84 6.11 4.52 -12.55
C PHE A 84 5.97 3.78 -11.20
N THR A 85 6.15 4.48 -10.10
CA THR A 85 6.20 3.85 -8.78
C THR A 85 5.00 4.23 -7.93
N ILE A 86 4.40 3.25 -7.26
CA ILE A 86 3.43 3.46 -6.17
C ILE A 86 4.15 3.05 -4.87
N LYS A 87 4.48 4.03 -4.05
CA LYS A 87 5.13 3.80 -2.74
C LYS A 87 4.14 3.24 -1.74
N THR A 88 4.63 2.42 -0.81
CA THR A 88 3.86 1.98 0.35
C THR A 88 3.44 3.17 1.20
N LYS A 89 2.31 3.04 1.89
CA LYS A 89 1.80 4.03 2.84
C LYS A 89 2.31 3.72 4.25
N ASN A 90 2.77 4.72 4.98
CA ASN A 90 3.25 4.52 6.35
C ASN A 90 2.06 4.34 7.30
N LEU A 91 2.13 3.37 8.24
CA LEU A 91 1.09 3.14 9.26
C LEU A 91 0.87 4.36 10.19
N ASN A 92 1.81 5.31 10.23
CA ASN A 92 1.67 6.58 10.97
C ASN A 92 1.15 7.74 10.10
N ASP A 93 0.74 7.49 8.85
CA ASP A 93 0.08 8.51 8.04
C ASP A 93 -1.18 9.03 8.74
N SER A 94 -1.45 10.33 8.61
CA SER A 94 -2.57 11.01 9.29
C SER A 94 -3.95 10.48 8.89
N SER A 95 -4.07 9.83 7.73
CA SER A 95 -5.30 9.17 7.29
C SER A 95 -5.54 7.82 7.96
N ILE A 96 -4.52 7.25 8.63
CA ILE A 96 -4.64 5.97 9.33
C ILE A 96 -4.98 6.20 10.79
N THR A 97 -6.19 5.80 11.18
CA THR A 97 -6.70 5.88 12.53
C THR A 97 -6.61 4.54 13.26
N ALA A 98 -6.52 4.59 14.59
CA ALA A 98 -6.59 3.41 15.44
C ALA A 98 -7.77 3.53 16.41
N SER A 99 -8.45 2.42 16.68
CA SER A 99 -9.52 2.35 17.68
C SER A 99 -9.37 1.07 18.50
N PRO A 100 -9.23 1.17 19.85
CA PRO A 100 -9.00 2.39 20.59
C PRO A 100 -7.68 3.07 20.18
N THR A 101 -7.61 4.39 20.36
CA THR A 101 -6.43 5.20 19.98
C THR A 101 -5.19 4.82 20.80
N VAL A 102 -5.43 4.43 22.06
CA VAL A 102 -4.43 3.89 22.98
C VAL A 102 -5.15 2.89 23.89
N GLN A 103 -4.68 1.66 23.93
CA GLN A 103 -5.14 0.70 24.92
C GLN A 103 -4.09 0.63 26.03
N THR A 104 -4.19 1.54 27.01
CA THR A 104 -3.20 1.69 28.08
C THR A 104 -3.32 0.64 29.15
N ASN A 105 -4.56 0.14 29.42
CA ASN A 105 -4.83 -0.75 30.53
C ASN A 105 -5.71 -1.91 30.08
N VAL A 106 -5.30 -3.13 30.41
CA VAL A 106 -6.06 -4.36 30.17
C VAL A 106 -6.17 -5.12 31.48
N VAL A 107 -7.36 -5.49 31.87
CA VAL A 107 -7.58 -6.17 33.15
C VAL A 107 -7.04 -7.61 33.12
N TYR A 108 -6.42 -8.03 34.22
CA TYR A 108 -5.95 -9.40 34.44
C TYR A 108 -7.06 -10.42 34.22
N THR A 109 -6.77 -11.47 33.44
CA THR A 109 -7.72 -12.54 33.11
C THR A 109 -7.23 -13.94 33.49
N GLY A 110 -5.99 -14.08 34.03
CA GLY A 110 -5.33 -15.35 34.23
C GLY A 110 -4.81 -16.02 32.95
N LYS A 111 -4.89 -15.32 31.82
CA LYS A 111 -4.42 -15.79 30.50
C LYS A 111 -3.55 -14.72 29.86
N PRO A 112 -2.70 -15.07 28.87
CA PRO A 112 -1.92 -14.10 28.11
C PRO A 112 -2.78 -12.99 27.52
N VAL A 113 -2.47 -11.74 27.85
CA VAL A 113 -3.21 -10.56 27.36
C VAL A 113 -2.73 -10.21 25.96
N THR A 114 -3.69 -10.03 25.07
CA THR A 114 -3.46 -9.53 23.69
C THR A 114 -4.44 -8.39 23.43
N PRO A 115 -3.99 -7.13 23.50
CA PRO A 115 -4.83 -5.99 23.20
C PRO A 115 -5.39 -6.05 21.78
N VAL A 116 -6.65 -5.65 21.61
CA VAL A 116 -7.29 -5.56 20.30
C VAL A 116 -7.26 -4.10 19.83
N VAL A 117 -6.64 -3.88 18.67
CA VAL A 117 -6.61 -2.57 18.01
C VAL A 117 -7.11 -2.73 16.58
N THR A 118 -8.07 -1.91 16.18
CA THR A 118 -8.51 -1.82 14.80
C THR A 118 -7.86 -0.63 14.13
N LEU A 119 -7.10 -0.87 13.05
CA LEU A 119 -6.60 0.20 12.19
C LEU A 119 -7.55 0.42 11.02
N LYS A 120 -7.69 1.68 10.62
CA LYS A 120 -8.43 2.05 9.39
C LYS A 120 -7.62 3.07 8.60
N ASP A 121 -7.47 2.85 7.31
CA ASP A 121 -7.04 3.87 6.36
C ASP A 121 -8.29 4.56 5.80
N LYS A 122 -8.57 5.77 6.26
CA LYS A 122 -9.86 6.45 6.02
C LYS A 122 -11.02 5.57 6.52
N SER A 123 -11.84 5.03 5.62
CA SER A 123 -12.95 4.11 5.94
C SER A 123 -12.59 2.62 5.83
N THR A 124 -11.46 2.28 5.23
CA THR A 124 -11.04 0.89 4.97
C THR A 124 -10.39 0.29 6.20
N VAL A 125 -10.92 -0.82 6.71
CA VAL A 125 -10.32 -1.60 7.81
C VAL A 125 -9.06 -2.29 7.30
N LEU A 126 -7.97 -2.19 8.07
CA LEU A 126 -6.73 -2.91 7.83
C LEU A 126 -6.72 -4.22 8.63
N TYR A 127 -6.23 -5.29 8.03
CA TYR A 127 -6.25 -6.62 8.61
C TYR A 127 -4.84 -7.09 8.99
N SER A 128 -4.73 -7.72 10.18
CA SER A 128 -3.53 -8.45 10.58
C SER A 128 -3.20 -9.55 9.56
N ASP A 129 -1.91 -9.79 9.36
CA ASP A 129 -1.32 -10.75 8.40
C ASP A 129 -1.52 -10.40 6.91
N VAL A 130 -2.38 -9.45 6.60
CA VAL A 130 -2.58 -8.89 5.25
C VAL A 130 -1.89 -7.54 5.13
N ASP A 131 -2.30 -6.56 5.94
CA ASP A 131 -1.84 -5.17 5.85
C ASP A 131 -0.73 -4.84 6.86
N TYR A 132 -0.66 -5.59 7.96
CA TYR A 132 0.37 -5.47 8.98
C TYR A 132 0.55 -6.79 9.73
N THR A 133 1.69 -6.92 10.42
CA THR A 133 1.95 -7.99 11.39
C THR A 133 1.97 -7.42 12.81
N ILE A 134 1.72 -8.28 13.81
CA ILE A 134 1.73 -7.93 15.23
C ILE A 134 2.85 -8.68 15.92
N THR A 135 3.66 -7.96 16.69
CA THR A 135 4.69 -8.53 17.58
C THR A 135 4.60 -7.90 18.96
N PHE A 136 5.13 -8.60 19.96
CA PHE A 136 5.20 -8.12 21.33
C PHE A 136 6.66 -8.14 21.80
N ASP A 137 7.02 -7.21 22.69
CA ASP A 137 8.33 -7.19 23.35
C ASP A 137 8.47 -8.27 24.44
N LYS A 138 7.33 -8.81 24.91
CA LYS A 138 7.22 -9.90 25.88
C LYS A 138 6.49 -11.07 25.27
N ASP A 139 6.93 -12.29 25.58
CA ASP A 139 6.22 -13.50 25.16
C ASP A 139 4.85 -13.67 25.84
N ALA A 140 4.07 -14.68 25.43
CA ALA A 140 2.75 -14.90 25.97
C ALA A 140 2.75 -15.20 27.49
N ALA A 141 3.74 -15.97 27.98
CA ALA A 141 3.85 -16.31 29.42
C ALA A 141 4.17 -15.09 30.28
N GLN A 142 4.91 -14.14 29.74
CA GLN A 142 5.26 -12.88 30.41
C GLN A 142 4.12 -11.86 30.45
N ARG A 143 3.06 -12.04 29.65
CA ARG A 143 1.90 -11.14 29.54
C ARG A 143 0.67 -11.66 30.28
N VAL A 144 0.85 -12.30 31.44
CA VAL A 144 -0.22 -12.87 32.25
C VAL A 144 -0.45 -12.04 33.52
N GLU A 145 0.58 -11.70 34.25
CA GLU A 145 0.47 -11.16 35.61
C GLU A 145 0.10 -9.66 35.64
N ALA A 146 -0.72 -9.28 36.63
CA ALA A 146 -1.03 -7.88 36.88
C ALA A 146 0.24 -7.08 37.29
N GLY A 147 0.31 -5.85 36.82
CA GLY A 147 1.49 -4.97 36.98
C GLY A 147 2.50 -5.09 35.85
N VAL A 148 2.36 -6.05 34.95
CA VAL A 148 3.22 -6.17 33.77
C VAL A 148 2.90 -5.09 32.76
N SER A 149 3.91 -4.34 32.34
CA SER A 149 3.85 -3.45 31.19
C SER A 149 4.48 -4.14 29.99
N ALA A 150 3.83 -4.04 28.83
CA ALA A 150 4.29 -4.64 27.59
C ALA A 150 3.99 -3.71 26.41
N ARG A 151 4.67 -4.00 25.29
CA ARG A 151 4.56 -3.26 24.04
C ARG A 151 4.07 -4.17 22.94
N MET A 152 3.03 -3.72 22.24
CA MET A 152 2.55 -4.28 20.98
C MET A 152 3.06 -3.41 19.83
N THR A 153 3.74 -4.03 18.86
CA THR A 153 4.23 -3.36 17.66
C THR A 153 3.51 -3.91 16.44
N LEU A 154 2.85 -3.03 15.69
CA LEU A 154 2.28 -3.33 14.39
C LEU A 154 3.28 -2.88 13.32
N THR A 155 3.65 -3.79 12.41
CA THR A 155 4.58 -3.52 11.31
C THR A 155 3.85 -3.65 9.98
N GLY A 156 3.88 -2.60 9.17
CA GLY A 156 3.22 -2.57 7.87
C GLY A 156 3.75 -3.63 6.91
N LYS A 157 2.85 -4.15 6.06
CA LYS A 157 3.09 -5.22 5.10
C LYS A 157 2.37 -4.89 3.78
N ASN A 158 2.86 -5.43 2.66
CA ASN A 158 2.30 -5.25 1.32
C ASN A 158 2.20 -3.76 0.93
N ASN A 159 1.00 -3.19 0.95
CA ASN A 159 0.74 -1.79 0.59
C ASN A 159 1.14 -0.80 1.69
N TYR A 160 1.49 -1.30 2.89
CA TYR A 160 1.81 -0.49 4.05
C TYR A 160 3.24 -0.72 4.52
N THR A 161 3.80 0.27 5.20
CA THR A 161 5.16 0.27 5.76
C THR A 161 5.19 0.99 7.10
N GLY A 162 6.34 0.98 7.75
CA GLY A 162 6.54 1.61 9.05
C GLY A 162 5.96 0.79 10.19
N THR A 163 6.13 1.30 11.41
CA THR A 163 5.68 0.65 12.64
C THR A 163 4.78 1.57 13.43
N ARG A 164 3.75 1.00 14.06
CA ARG A 164 2.91 1.69 15.02
C ARG A 164 2.92 0.95 16.35
N ILE A 165 3.14 1.67 17.44
CA ILE A 165 3.41 1.11 18.75
C ILE A 165 2.26 1.43 19.69
N PHE A 166 1.87 0.43 20.51
CA PHE A 166 0.89 0.54 21.58
C PHE A 166 1.49 -0.08 22.84
N ASP A 167 1.77 0.76 23.83
CA ASP A 167 2.19 0.31 25.17
C ASP A 167 0.94 0.08 26.02
N PHE A 168 0.92 -0.99 26.82
CA PHE A 168 -0.18 -1.34 27.72
C PHE A 168 0.33 -1.91 29.03
N THR A 169 -0.50 -1.82 30.08
CA THR A 169 -0.26 -2.41 31.37
C THR A 169 -1.40 -3.36 31.74
N ILE A 170 -1.09 -4.47 32.36
CA ILE A 170 -2.10 -5.42 32.89
C ILE A 170 -2.51 -4.94 34.28
N ASP A 171 -3.73 -4.47 34.43
CA ASP A 171 -4.27 -4.00 35.69
C ASP A 171 -4.80 -5.15 36.54
N LYS A 172 -4.81 -4.95 37.85
CA LYS A 172 -5.42 -5.88 38.80
C LYS A 172 -6.92 -6.00 38.53
N LYS A 173 -7.43 -7.20 38.63
CA LYS A 173 -8.88 -7.44 38.63
C LYS A 173 -9.46 -7.03 39.97
N ASN A 174 -10.63 -6.35 39.96
CA ASN A 174 -11.34 -6.00 41.19
C ASN A 174 -12.06 -7.21 41.73
N VAL A 175 -11.91 -7.50 43.01
CA VAL A 175 -12.64 -8.62 43.70
C VAL A 175 -14.15 -8.43 43.75
N ALA A 176 -14.66 -7.22 43.49
CA ALA A 176 -16.06 -6.93 43.35
C ALA A 176 -16.64 -7.26 41.96
N ASP A 177 -15.78 -7.64 40.99
CA ASP A 177 -16.27 -8.04 39.67
C ASP A 177 -17.09 -9.33 39.77
N THR A 178 -18.20 -9.40 39.03
CA THR A 178 -19.23 -10.46 39.14
C THR A 178 -18.71 -11.85 38.76
N ASP A 179 -17.56 -11.97 38.15
CA ASP A 179 -16.91 -13.23 37.77
C ASP A 179 -15.84 -13.69 38.78
N VAL A 180 -15.68 -12.98 39.91
CA VAL A 180 -14.85 -13.40 41.05
C VAL A 180 -15.75 -14.07 42.10
N SER A 181 -15.67 -15.40 42.22
CA SER A 181 -16.34 -16.16 43.29
C SER A 181 -15.42 -16.35 44.48
N ILE A 182 -15.97 -16.14 45.69
CA ILE A 182 -15.30 -16.48 46.96
C ILE A 182 -15.74 -17.91 47.28
N SER A 183 -14.83 -18.86 47.22
CA SER A 183 -15.05 -20.23 47.67
C SER A 183 -14.54 -20.44 49.09
#